data_3da1c8c2d5928c7efae91861c1d6faf4
#
_entry.id   3da1c8c2d5928c7efae91861c1d6faf4
#
_cell.length_a   1.000
_cell.length_b   1.000
_cell.length_c   1.000
_cell.angle_alpha   90.00
_cell.angle_beta   90.00
_cell.angle_gamma   90.00
#
_symmetry.space_group_name_H-M   'P 1'
#
loop_
_entity.id
_entity.type
_entity.pdbx_description
1 polymer ?
#
loop_
_entity_poly.entity_id
_entity_poly.type
_entity_poly.pdbx_seq_one_letter_code
_entity_poly.pdbx_strand_id
1 'polypeptide(L)'
;MELFIDKKFRSARIWSNLELKKFSKSLKGKIVNVSAWKDMDKQGSYYKEYFPLADEYFITNWKSDAKGLQGDLKNEFFLNLESKNIPDELLGKFEVVFNHTTLEHVFEVNSAFKNLCSLSKELVIVVVPFMQEQHIDKGFDDYWRFTPQVIKKLFEKNNFNLEYINFNDQKKSSIYIFHLKIFL
;
A
#
# COMPACT_ATOMS: atom_id res chain seq x y z
N MET A 1 -1.18 -14.25 27.73
CA MET A 1 -1.82 -14.93 26.56
C MET A 1 -1.93 -14.05 25.33
N GLU A 2 -2.14 -12.75 25.45
CA GLU A 2 -2.20 -11.76 24.34
C GLU A 2 -0.90 -11.65 23.52
N LEU A 3 0.26 -11.77 24.16
CA LEU A 3 1.56 -11.64 23.45
C LEU A 3 1.85 -12.76 22.43
N PHE A 4 1.24 -13.94 22.61
CA PHE A 4 1.47 -15.10 21.71
C PHE A 4 0.58 -15.07 20.47
N ILE A 5 -0.66 -14.56 20.60
CA ILE A 5 -1.60 -14.43 19.47
C ILE A 5 -1.10 -13.37 18.50
N ASP A 6 -0.62 -12.25 19.01
CA ASP A 6 -0.15 -11.12 18.21
C ASP A 6 1.10 -11.47 17.34
N LYS A 7 2.03 -12.28 17.84
CA LYS A 7 3.19 -12.75 17.05
C LYS A 7 2.80 -13.69 15.90
N LYS A 8 1.77 -14.51 16.06
CA LYS A 8 1.30 -15.44 15.03
C LYS A 8 0.65 -14.75 13.84
N PHE A 9 -0.06 -13.64 14.07
CA PHE A 9 -0.68 -12.83 13.01
C PHE A 9 0.28 -11.86 12.33
N ARG A 10 1.45 -11.59 12.92
CA ARG A 10 2.46 -10.69 12.35
C ARG A 10 3.41 -11.35 11.34
N SER A 11 3.43 -12.68 11.23
CA SER A 11 4.36 -13.37 10.33
C SER A 11 4.23 -12.90 8.87
N ALA A 12 3.01 -12.72 8.38
CA ALA A 12 2.75 -12.22 7.04
C ALA A 12 3.23 -10.77 6.86
N ARG A 13 3.01 -9.91 7.85
CA ARG A 13 3.52 -8.53 7.88
C ARG A 13 5.04 -8.48 7.89
N ILE A 14 5.67 -9.29 8.72
CA ILE A 14 7.14 -9.39 8.80
C ILE A 14 7.70 -9.82 7.45
N TRP A 15 7.10 -10.83 6.84
CA TRP A 15 7.51 -11.30 5.52
C TRP A 15 7.38 -10.20 4.46
N SER A 16 6.21 -9.52 4.38
CA SER A 16 6.00 -8.45 3.41
C SER A 16 6.95 -7.27 3.60
N ASN A 17 7.27 -6.93 4.85
CA ASN A 17 8.24 -5.90 5.16
C ASN A 17 9.66 -6.29 4.69
N LEU A 18 10.07 -7.56 4.88
CA LEU A 18 11.35 -8.05 4.39
C LEU A 18 11.41 -8.04 2.85
N GLU A 19 10.32 -8.45 2.17
CA GLU A 19 10.24 -8.38 0.72
C GLU A 19 10.35 -6.93 0.22
N LEU A 20 9.60 -6.01 0.80
CA LEU A 20 9.67 -4.59 0.44
C LEU A 20 11.09 -4.04 0.59
N LYS A 21 11.79 -4.37 1.66
CA LYS A 21 13.17 -3.93 1.92
C LYS A 21 14.19 -4.39 0.86
N LYS A 22 13.91 -5.44 0.08
CA LYS A 22 14.83 -5.94 -0.95
C LYS A 22 15.05 -4.92 -2.07
N PHE A 23 14.02 -4.17 -2.44
CA PHE A 23 14.09 -3.22 -3.55
C PHE A 23 13.84 -1.76 -3.16
N SER A 24 13.12 -1.48 -2.06
CA SER A 24 12.79 -0.11 -1.66
C SER A 24 14.01 0.77 -1.43
N LYS A 25 15.13 0.19 -0.99
CA LYS A 25 16.40 0.89 -0.74
C LYS A 25 17.01 1.54 -1.98
N SER A 26 16.67 1.08 -3.18
CA SER A 26 17.16 1.63 -4.44
C SER A 26 16.22 2.63 -5.09
N LEU A 27 15.00 2.76 -4.57
CA LEU A 27 13.99 3.65 -5.13
C LEU A 27 14.26 5.10 -4.76
N LYS A 28 14.06 5.99 -5.73
CA LYS A 28 14.36 7.44 -5.66
C LYS A 28 13.12 8.24 -6.04
N GLY A 29 13.25 9.57 -5.96
CA GLY A 29 12.20 10.50 -6.34
C GLY A 29 11.19 10.74 -5.22
N LYS A 30 10.01 11.21 -5.59
CA LYS A 30 8.89 11.43 -4.67
C LYS A 30 8.16 10.13 -4.45
N ILE A 31 8.11 9.70 -3.21
CA ILE A 31 7.45 8.46 -2.80
C ILE A 31 6.24 8.79 -1.95
N VAL A 32 5.12 8.13 -2.20
CA VAL A 32 3.92 8.25 -1.37
C VAL A 32 3.46 6.90 -0.83
N ASN A 33 3.24 6.82 0.48
CA ASN A 33 2.53 5.71 1.11
C ASN A 33 1.04 6.08 1.22
N VAL A 34 0.22 5.38 0.46
CA VAL A 34 -1.20 5.69 0.32
C VAL A 34 -2.01 4.98 1.39
N SER A 35 -2.87 5.73 2.10
CA SER A 35 -3.64 5.26 3.26
C SER A 35 -2.75 4.72 4.38
N ALA A 36 -1.70 5.46 4.66
CA ALA A 36 -0.60 5.04 5.53
C ALA A 36 -0.95 5.03 7.02
N TRP A 37 -2.04 5.70 7.44
CA TRP A 37 -2.34 5.96 8.83
C TRP A 37 -1.13 6.63 9.51
N LYS A 38 -0.51 5.97 10.48
CA LYS A 38 0.70 6.44 11.19
C LYS A 38 2.02 6.02 10.50
N ASP A 39 1.97 5.49 9.29
CA ASP A 39 3.13 4.96 8.53
C ASP A 39 3.93 3.87 9.26
N MET A 40 3.34 3.23 10.26
CA MET A 40 4.03 2.24 11.10
C MET A 40 4.09 0.87 10.42
N ASP A 41 5.26 0.25 10.43
CA ASP A 41 5.50 -1.10 9.90
C ASP A 41 5.03 -2.23 10.84
N LYS A 42 4.53 -1.87 12.03
CA LYS A 42 4.15 -2.78 13.12
C LYS A 42 5.30 -3.65 13.66
N GLN A 43 6.55 -3.29 13.37
CA GLN A 43 7.76 -3.89 13.90
C GLN A 43 8.60 -2.90 14.74
N GLY A 44 8.06 -1.70 14.99
CA GLY A 44 8.68 -0.64 15.78
C GLY A 44 9.40 0.42 14.93
N SER A 45 9.20 0.40 13.59
CA SER A 45 9.77 1.34 12.64
C SER A 45 8.67 1.96 11.76
N TYR A 46 9.05 2.84 10.85
CA TYR A 46 8.17 3.49 9.89
C TYR A 46 8.51 3.06 8.47
N TYR A 47 7.52 2.97 7.58
CA TYR A 47 7.75 2.67 6.16
C TYR A 47 8.63 3.72 5.47
N LYS A 48 8.59 4.97 5.90
CA LYS A 48 9.50 6.03 5.45
C LYS A 48 10.98 5.59 5.49
N GLU A 49 11.38 4.85 6.51
CA GLU A 49 12.76 4.38 6.68
C GLU A 49 13.19 3.31 5.67
N TYR A 50 12.22 2.72 4.95
CA TYR A 50 12.50 1.72 3.91
C TYR A 50 12.99 2.34 2.61
N PHE A 51 12.80 3.65 2.45
CA PHE A 51 13.12 4.43 1.24
C PHE A 51 14.22 5.48 1.50
N PRO A 52 15.44 5.07 1.84
CA PRO A 52 16.50 6.00 2.27
C PRO A 52 16.99 6.94 1.16
N LEU A 53 16.67 6.63 -0.11
CA LEU A 53 17.03 7.45 -1.26
C LEU A 53 15.86 8.27 -1.81
N ALA A 54 14.72 8.31 -1.12
CA ALA A 54 13.61 9.17 -1.51
C ALA A 54 14.03 10.65 -1.41
N ASP A 55 13.76 11.43 -2.45
CA ASP A 55 13.97 12.89 -2.42
C ASP A 55 12.95 13.55 -1.50
N GLU A 56 11.71 13.07 -1.58
CA GLU A 56 10.61 13.45 -0.68
C GLU A 56 9.75 12.23 -0.38
N TYR A 57 9.27 12.12 0.86
CA TYR A 57 8.36 11.06 1.27
C TYR A 57 7.05 11.65 1.77
N PHE A 58 5.94 11.15 1.24
CA PHE A 58 4.59 11.59 1.50
C PHE A 58 3.74 10.46 2.05
N ILE A 59 2.70 10.83 2.78
CA ILE A 59 1.63 9.90 3.16
C ILE A 59 0.28 10.45 2.73
N THR A 60 -0.69 9.56 2.53
CA THR A 60 -2.09 9.97 2.43
C THR A 60 -2.92 9.29 3.49
N ASN A 61 -3.97 9.97 3.91
CA ASN A 61 -5.02 9.45 4.77
C ASN A 61 -6.38 9.93 4.27
N TRP A 62 -7.43 9.13 4.50
CA TRP A 62 -8.77 9.48 4.01
C TRP A 62 -9.65 10.12 5.09
N LYS A 63 -9.31 9.97 6.37
CA LYS A 63 -10.01 10.58 7.50
C LYS A 63 -9.31 11.83 7.98
N SER A 64 -10.09 12.87 8.23
CA SER A 64 -9.57 14.15 8.75
C SER A 64 -8.92 14.02 10.13
N ASP A 65 -9.39 13.11 10.96
CA ASP A 65 -8.84 12.81 12.28
C ASP A 65 -7.47 12.11 12.24
N ALA A 66 -7.11 11.54 11.09
CA ALA A 66 -5.79 10.96 10.84
C ALA A 66 -4.74 12.00 10.43
N LYS A 67 -5.16 13.22 10.09
CA LYS A 67 -4.26 14.29 9.62
C LYS A 67 -3.30 14.74 10.72
N GLY A 68 -2.02 14.85 10.37
CA GLY A 68 -0.98 15.31 11.30
C GLY A 68 -0.52 14.28 12.32
N LEU A 69 -0.94 13.03 12.22
CA LEU A 69 -0.49 11.97 13.15
C LEU A 69 1.02 11.70 13.08
N GLN A 70 1.67 12.12 12.00
CA GLN A 70 3.12 12.04 11.84
C GLN A 70 3.83 13.35 12.21
N GLY A 71 3.08 14.40 12.56
CA GLY A 71 3.62 15.71 12.89
C GLY A 71 4.09 16.53 11.68
N ASP A 72 4.07 15.99 10.47
CA ASP A 72 4.49 16.66 9.24
C ASP A 72 3.30 16.88 8.29
N LEU A 73 2.54 17.95 8.55
CA LEU A 73 1.39 18.33 7.73
C LEU A 73 1.75 18.70 6.28
N LYS A 74 3.00 19.07 6.02
CA LYS A 74 3.45 19.46 4.68
C LYS A 74 3.46 18.29 3.71
N ASN A 75 3.82 17.10 4.20
CA ASN A 75 3.98 15.90 3.41
C ASN A 75 2.81 14.91 3.61
N GLU A 76 1.68 15.38 4.13
CA GLU A 76 0.48 14.58 4.35
C GLU A 76 -0.68 15.15 3.54
N PHE A 77 -1.31 14.30 2.70
CA PHE A 77 -2.47 14.64 1.90
C PHE A 77 -3.71 13.92 2.39
N PHE A 78 -4.86 14.59 2.27
CA PHE A 78 -6.14 13.94 2.42
C PHE A 78 -6.56 13.33 1.08
N LEU A 79 -6.81 12.02 1.04
CA LEU A 79 -7.19 11.30 -0.16
C LEU A 79 -8.17 10.16 0.16
N ASN A 80 -9.36 10.23 -0.42
CA ASN A 80 -10.27 9.10 -0.48
C ASN A 80 -10.04 8.33 -1.79
N LEU A 81 -9.55 7.10 -1.71
CA LEU A 81 -9.31 6.26 -2.87
C LEU A 81 -10.57 5.90 -3.67
N GLU A 82 -11.76 5.95 -3.05
CA GLU A 82 -13.04 5.68 -3.73
C GLU A 82 -13.60 6.90 -4.47
N SER A 83 -12.97 8.06 -4.34
CA SER A 83 -13.42 9.26 -5.03
C SER A 83 -13.43 9.05 -6.55
N LYS A 84 -14.49 9.56 -7.22
CA LYS A 84 -14.57 9.53 -8.68
C LYS A 84 -13.43 10.30 -9.34
N ASN A 85 -13.05 11.42 -8.72
CA ASN A 85 -11.94 12.26 -9.16
C ASN A 85 -10.98 12.47 -8.00
N ILE A 86 -9.71 12.26 -8.25
CA ILE A 86 -8.65 12.69 -7.34
C ILE A 86 -8.18 14.09 -7.75
N PRO A 87 -7.63 14.89 -6.80
CA PRO A 87 -7.13 16.22 -7.13
C PRO A 87 -6.10 16.19 -8.26
N ASP A 88 -6.24 17.09 -9.23
CA ASP A 88 -5.37 17.14 -10.42
C ASP A 88 -3.90 17.33 -10.06
N GLU A 89 -3.61 18.04 -8.98
CA GLU A 89 -2.26 18.24 -8.46
C GLU A 89 -1.58 16.98 -7.92
N LEU A 90 -2.32 15.88 -7.76
CA LEU A 90 -1.80 14.59 -7.35
C LEU A 90 -1.60 13.62 -8.52
N LEU A 91 -2.18 13.90 -9.69
CA LEU A 91 -2.06 13.07 -10.88
C LEU A 91 -0.61 13.01 -11.35
N GLY A 92 -0.06 11.79 -11.48
CA GLY A 92 1.31 11.57 -11.91
C GLY A 92 2.34 12.35 -11.09
N LYS A 93 2.09 12.58 -9.81
CA LYS A 93 2.96 13.39 -8.96
C LYS A 93 4.15 12.63 -8.41
N PHE A 94 4.00 11.31 -8.20
CA PHE A 94 4.96 10.52 -7.45
C PHE A 94 5.66 9.51 -8.38
N GLU A 95 6.97 9.40 -8.27
CA GLU A 95 7.73 8.36 -8.94
C GLU A 95 7.33 6.98 -8.41
N VAL A 96 7.10 6.87 -7.10
CA VAL A 96 6.69 5.61 -6.47
C VAL A 96 5.43 5.80 -5.63
N VAL A 97 4.42 4.98 -5.90
CA VAL A 97 3.21 4.86 -5.10
C VAL A 97 3.23 3.53 -4.37
N PHE A 98 3.17 3.57 -3.05
CA PHE A 98 3.15 2.39 -2.19
C PHE A 98 1.81 2.29 -1.46
N ASN A 99 1.20 1.12 -1.46
CA ASN A 99 -0.01 0.83 -0.69
C ASN A 99 0.11 -0.52 -0.01
N HIS A 100 -0.15 -0.57 1.28
CA HIS A 100 0.03 -1.77 2.08
C HIS A 100 -1.23 -2.11 2.87
N THR A 101 -1.86 -3.23 2.52
CA THR A 101 -3.04 -3.79 3.24
C THR A 101 -4.11 -2.75 3.53
N THR A 102 -4.63 -2.14 2.49
CA THR A 102 -5.72 -1.17 2.53
C THR A 102 -6.84 -1.54 1.56
N LEU A 103 -6.49 -2.08 0.38
CA LEU A 103 -7.46 -2.35 -0.68
C LEU A 103 -8.53 -3.37 -0.27
N GLU A 104 -8.24 -4.25 0.67
CA GLU A 104 -9.20 -5.18 1.25
C GLU A 104 -10.34 -4.48 1.99
N HIS A 105 -10.11 -3.25 2.44
CA HIS A 105 -11.04 -2.41 3.19
C HIS A 105 -11.80 -1.39 2.33
N VAL A 106 -11.59 -1.43 1.02
CA VAL A 106 -12.17 -0.47 0.08
C VAL A 106 -13.19 -1.18 -0.80
N PHE A 107 -14.47 -0.83 -0.70
CA PHE A 107 -15.54 -1.51 -1.43
C PHE A 107 -15.40 -1.32 -2.95
N GLU A 108 -15.23 -0.08 -3.41
CA GLU A 108 -15.05 0.28 -4.82
C GLU A 108 -13.60 0.04 -5.30
N VAL A 109 -13.13 -1.19 -5.17
CA VAL A 109 -11.73 -1.56 -5.42
C VAL A 109 -11.22 -1.20 -6.83
N ASN A 110 -12.09 -1.25 -7.85
CA ASN A 110 -11.71 -0.85 -9.21
C ASN A 110 -11.37 0.65 -9.30
N SER A 111 -12.18 1.49 -8.66
CA SER A 111 -11.95 2.94 -8.59
C SER A 111 -10.70 3.24 -7.78
N ALA A 112 -10.56 2.61 -6.64
CA ALA A 112 -9.40 2.78 -5.77
C ALA A 112 -8.09 2.37 -6.45
N PHE A 113 -8.11 1.25 -7.17
CA PHE A 113 -6.92 0.78 -7.89
C PHE A 113 -6.55 1.71 -9.05
N LYS A 114 -7.54 2.21 -9.80
CA LYS A 114 -7.33 3.23 -10.84
C LYS A 114 -6.70 4.49 -10.23
N ASN A 115 -7.24 4.95 -9.11
CA ASN A 115 -6.73 6.14 -8.43
C ASN A 115 -5.30 5.94 -7.92
N LEU A 116 -4.97 4.77 -7.33
CA LEU A 116 -3.59 4.43 -6.99
C LEU A 116 -2.65 4.54 -8.19
N CYS A 117 -3.03 3.93 -9.32
CA CYS A 117 -2.23 3.96 -10.55
C CYS A 117 -2.05 5.39 -11.06
N SER A 118 -3.11 6.22 -11.02
CA SER A 118 -3.07 7.59 -11.55
C SER A 118 -2.22 8.56 -10.74
N LEU A 119 -1.88 8.23 -9.50
CA LEU A 119 -0.91 9.01 -8.70
C LEU A 119 0.54 8.83 -9.17
N SER A 120 0.84 7.70 -9.83
CA SER A 120 2.21 7.29 -10.14
C SER A 120 2.67 7.77 -11.52
N LYS A 121 3.95 8.16 -11.60
CA LYS A 121 4.69 8.34 -12.85
C LYS A 121 5.35 7.05 -13.32
N GLU A 122 5.84 6.22 -12.39
CA GLU A 122 6.73 5.11 -12.75
C GLU A 122 6.32 3.80 -12.12
N LEU A 123 6.10 3.77 -10.80
CA LEU A 123 6.04 2.54 -10.04
C LEU A 123 4.88 2.52 -9.05
N VAL A 124 4.12 1.43 -9.07
CA VAL A 124 3.11 1.16 -8.04
C VAL A 124 3.45 -0.14 -7.33
N ILE A 125 3.52 -0.07 -6.00
CA ILE A 125 3.76 -1.23 -5.12
C ILE A 125 2.50 -1.47 -4.32
N VAL A 126 1.93 -2.67 -4.44
CA VAL A 126 0.72 -3.06 -3.72
C VAL A 126 0.99 -4.32 -2.89
N VAL A 127 0.62 -4.26 -1.63
CA VAL A 127 0.64 -5.42 -0.72
C VAL A 127 -0.77 -5.72 -0.27
N VAL A 128 -1.28 -6.90 -0.59
CA VAL A 128 -2.67 -7.29 -0.32
C VAL A 128 -2.77 -8.69 0.29
N PRO A 129 -3.80 -8.94 1.13
CA PRO A 129 -4.03 -10.25 1.71
C PRO A 129 -4.73 -11.20 0.73
N PHE A 130 -4.44 -12.51 0.87
CA PHE A 130 -5.18 -13.58 0.20
C PHE A 130 -5.79 -14.55 1.21
N MET A 131 -4.97 -15.17 2.07
CA MET A 131 -5.44 -16.11 3.10
C MET A 131 -5.32 -15.49 4.49
N GLN A 132 -6.11 -14.47 4.74
CA GLN A 132 -6.20 -13.80 6.04
C GLN A 132 -7.62 -13.93 6.58
N GLU A 133 -7.77 -14.18 7.87
CA GLU A 133 -9.07 -14.14 8.54
C GLU A 133 -9.71 -12.76 8.37
N GLN A 134 -11.04 -12.74 8.30
CA GLN A 134 -11.78 -11.49 8.27
C GLN A 134 -11.44 -10.66 9.51
N HIS A 135 -11.19 -9.37 9.31
CA HIS A 135 -10.90 -8.44 10.39
C HIS A 135 -11.57 -7.10 10.14
N ILE A 136 -12.48 -6.77 11.03
CA ILE A 136 -13.26 -5.53 11.03
C ILE A 136 -12.88 -4.74 12.28
N ASP A 137 -12.80 -3.43 12.18
CA ASP A 137 -12.59 -2.53 13.31
C ASP A 137 -13.55 -1.34 13.21
N LYS A 138 -13.64 -0.52 14.26
CA LYS A 138 -14.55 0.65 14.32
C LYS A 138 -14.39 1.66 13.19
N GLY A 139 -13.34 1.54 12.40
CA GLY A 139 -13.00 2.50 11.35
C GLY A 139 -13.02 1.96 9.94
N PHE A 140 -13.15 0.64 9.73
CA PHE A 140 -13.12 0.02 8.41
C PHE A 140 -13.81 -1.34 8.41
N ASP A 141 -14.37 -1.69 7.26
CA ASP A 141 -14.89 -3.03 6.95
C ASP A 141 -13.82 -3.85 6.22
N ASP A 142 -14.12 -5.11 5.92
CA ASP A 142 -13.20 -6.06 5.28
C ASP A 142 -13.93 -6.79 4.14
N TYR A 143 -13.69 -6.36 2.89
CA TYR A 143 -14.46 -6.78 1.73
C TYR A 143 -13.77 -7.80 0.86
N TRP A 144 -12.41 -7.72 0.70
CA TRP A 144 -11.72 -8.40 -0.38
C TRP A 144 -10.57 -9.28 0.05
N ARG A 145 -10.36 -10.35 -0.73
CA ARG A 145 -9.15 -11.18 -0.75
C ARG A 145 -8.69 -11.28 -2.20
N PHE A 146 -7.42 -11.03 -2.44
CA PHE A 146 -6.89 -10.85 -3.80
C PHE A 146 -6.05 -12.03 -4.24
N THR A 147 -6.45 -12.64 -5.38
CA THR A 147 -5.57 -13.59 -6.07
C THR A 147 -4.54 -12.85 -6.91
N PRO A 148 -3.39 -13.49 -7.24
CA PRO A 148 -2.42 -12.92 -8.18
C PRO A 148 -3.04 -12.50 -9.51
N GLN A 149 -3.99 -13.31 -9.99
CA GLN A 149 -4.66 -13.09 -11.27
C GLN A 149 -5.51 -11.81 -11.27
N VAL A 150 -6.25 -11.53 -10.19
CA VAL A 150 -7.07 -10.31 -10.13
C VAL A 150 -6.18 -9.07 -10.05
N ILE A 151 -5.10 -9.11 -9.28
CA ILE A 151 -4.17 -7.97 -9.21
C ILE A 151 -3.50 -7.72 -10.57
N LYS A 152 -3.03 -8.78 -11.25
CA LYS A 152 -2.50 -8.67 -12.60
C LYS A 152 -3.49 -7.98 -13.53
N LYS A 153 -4.75 -8.41 -13.53
CA LYS A 153 -5.81 -7.81 -14.35
C LYS A 153 -6.11 -6.36 -14.00
N LEU A 154 -6.10 -6.00 -12.72
CA LEU A 154 -6.28 -4.61 -12.28
C LEU A 154 -5.17 -3.71 -12.80
N PHE A 155 -3.92 -4.18 -12.80
CA PHE A 155 -2.81 -3.44 -13.36
C PHE A 155 -2.88 -3.32 -14.89
N GLU A 156 -3.10 -4.42 -15.60
CA GLU A 156 -3.27 -4.43 -17.07
C GLU A 156 -4.37 -3.44 -17.51
N LYS A 157 -5.51 -3.40 -16.79
CA LYS A 157 -6.61 -2.48 -17.05
C LYS A 157 -6.22 -1.01 -16.89
N ASN A 158 -5.19 -0.71 -16.10
CA ASN A 158 -4.67 0.63 -15.86
C ASN A 158 -3.35 0.91 -16.60
N ASN A 159 -3.03 0.12 -17.63
CA ASN A 159 -1.82 0.26 -18.49
C ASN A 159 -0.50 0.09 -17.72
N PHE A 160 -0.49 -0.75 -16.71
CA PHE A 160 0.73 -1.13 -15.99
C PHE A 160 1.15 -2.55 -16.33
N ASN A 161 2.45 -2.77 -16.49
CA ASN A 161 3.05 -4.09 -16.68
C ASN A 161 3.57 -4.65 -15.35
N LEU A 162 3.32 -5.94 -15.10
CA LEU A 162 3.80 -6.62 -13.90
C LEU A 162 5.28 -6.95 -14.03
N GLU A 163 6.14 -6.36 -13.19
CA GLU A 163 7.57 -6.65 -13.15
C GLU A 163 7.95 -7.65 -12.05
N TYR A 164 7.24 -7.61 -10.93
CA TYR A 164 7.54 -8.46 -9.80
C TYR A 164 6.27 -8.89 -9.10
N ILE A 165 6.22 -10.15 -8.73
CA ILE A 165 5.19 -10.72 -7.86
C ILE A 165 5.85 -11.74 -6.93
N ASN A 166 5.54 -11.67 -5.66
CA ASN A 166 5.91 -12.69 -4.70
C ASN A 166 4.79 -12.87 -3.67
N PHE A 167 4.74 -14.04 -3.05
CA PHE A 167 3.72 -14.36 -2.06
C PHE A 167 4.30 -15.26 -0.97
N ASN A 168 3.76 -15.08 0.23
CA ASN A 168 4.05 -15.97 1.35
C ASN A 168 3.11 -17.17 1.28
N ASP A 169 3.62 -18.37 0.99
CA ASP A 169 2.89 -19.62 0.90
C ASP A 169 2.75 -20.37 2.22
N GLN A 170 3.20 -19.78 3.33
CA GLN A 170 3.01 -20.36 4.65
C GLN A 170 1.52 -20.56 4.95
N LYS A 171 1.14 -21.80 5.22
CA LYS A 171 -0.23 -22.38 5.20
C LYS A 171 -1.37 -21.63 5.95
N LYS A 172 -1.15 -20.46 6.53
CA LYS A 172 -2.17 -19.74 7.33
C LYS A 172 -2.33 -18.25 7.03
N SER A 173 -1.47 -17.63 6.25
CA SER A 173 -1.65 -16.24 5.85
C SER A 173 -0.78 -15.91 4.64
N SER A 174 -1.38 -15.82 3.47
CA SER A 174 -0.67 -15.38 2.27
C SER A 174 -0.91 -13.90 2.06
N ILE A 175 0.16 -13.13 2.02
CA ILE A 175 0.18 -11.74 1.56
C ILE A 175 0.95 -11.72 0.25
N TYR A 176 0.43 -10.98 -0.73
CA TYR A 176 1.08 -10.77 -2.01
C TYR A 176 1.69 -9.38 -2.07
N ILE A 177 2.91 -9.29 -2.60
CA ILE A 177 3.54 -8.03 -3.00
C ILE A 177 3.60 -7.98 -4.51
N PHE A 178 3.15 -6.86 -5.08
CA PHE A 178 3.19 -6.58 -6.49
C PHE A 178 3.94 -5.28 -6.71
N HIS A 179 4.92 -5.35 -7.60
CA HIS A 179 5.75 -4.23 -7.99
C HIS A 179 5.60 -4.04 -9.50
N LEU A 180 5.25 -2.84 -9.96
CA LEU A 180 4.94 -2.61 -11.35
C LEU A 180 5.50 -1.29 -11.85
N LYS A 181 6.02 -1.32 -13.09
CA LYS A 181 6.55 -0.18 -13.79
C LYS A 181 5.68 0.19 -14.99
N ILE A 182 5.49 1.49 -15.19
CA ILE A 182 4.95 2.02 -16.44
C ILE A 182 6.06 1.98 -17.47
N PHE A 183 5.80 1.38 -18.65
CA PHE A 183 6.57 1.69 -19.85
C PHE A 183 5.80 2.76 -20.63
N LEU A 184 6.36 3.95 -20.71
CA LEU A 184 5.95 4.98 -21.64
C LEU A 184 6.48 4.65 -23.03
#